data_c5636e062aae0273a175392be0be6509
#
_entry.id   c5636e062aae0273a175392be0be6509
#
_cell.length_a   1.000
_cell.length_b   1.000
_cell.length_c   1.000
_cell.angle_alpha   90.00
_cell.angle_beta   90.00
_cell.angle_gamma   90.00
#
_symmetry.space_group_name_H-M   'P 1'
#
loop_
_entity.id
_entity.type
_entity.pdbx_description
1 polymer ?
#
loop_
_entity_poly.entity_id
_entity_poly.type
_entity_poly.pdbx_seq_one_letter_code
_entity_poly.pdbx_strand_id
1 'polypeptide(L)'
;VKVLPQKWGNTPFGFIKNNPEWQFLEPLLLQSPQLPSQPEIWAQITVPNEFQKVGKYNIGITAGIETTIAPAEWVEGCGRMDLILGSSKHTIDVLKSSKFEKRDKQTNQPIGNIAWEGESEVMFEGANTDIYKPVKSTFDLSNVKESFAYLFVGHWIQGDIGEDRKNVGLMIKAFFETFKNKSKKPALILKT
;
A
#
# COMPACT_ATOMS: atom_id res chain seq x y z
N VAL A 1 -7.84 1.66 -24.08
CA VAL A 1 -7.14 1.28 -22.86
C VAL A 1 -6.72 -0.18 -22.96
N LYS A 2 -5.51 -0.49 -22.52
CA LYS A 2 -5.00 -1.85 -22.31
C LYS A 2 -4.46 -1.97 -20.90
N VAL A 3 -4.51 -3.16 -20.32
CA VAL A 3 -4.08 -3.44 -18.97
C VAL A 3 -2.96 -4.47 -19.00
N LEU A 4 -1.82 -4.15 -18.42
CA LEU A 4 -0.73 -5.07 -18.17
C LEU A 4 -0.77 -5.49 -16.70
N PRO A 5 -1.26 -6.70 -16.36
CA PRO A 5 -1.28 -7.16 -14.99
C PRO A 5 0.14 -7.43 -14.50
N GLN A 6 0.46 -6.92 -13.32
CA GLN A 6 1.73 -7.21 -12.65
C GLN A 6 1.55 -8.30 -11.60
N LYS A 7 2.57 -9.12 -11.42
CA LYS A 7 2.57 -10.16 -10.40
C LYS A 7 3.01 -9.57 -9.07
N TRP A 8 2.12 -9.60 -8.08
CA TRP A 8 2.44 -9.22 -6.72
C TRP A 8 2.42 -10.43 -5.79
N GLY A 9 3.59 -10.84 -5.34
CA GLY A 9 3.73 -11.96 -4.43
C GLY A 9 2.97 -13.21 -4.90
N ASN A 10 2.13 -13.75 -4.05
CA ASN A 10 1.30 -14.93 -4.30
C ASN A 10 -0.14 -14.60 -4.71
N THR A 11 -0.43 -13.35 -5.11
CA THR A 11 -1.76 -12.98 -5.58
C THR A 11 -2.16 -13.83 -6.80
N PRO A 12 -3.29 -14.53 -6.76
CA PRO A 12 -3.69 -15.40 -7.86
C PRO A 12 -4.09 -14.58 -9.09
N PHE A 13 -3.57 -14.99 -10.25
CA PHE A 13 -4.10 -14.53 -11.52
C PHE A 13 -5.44 -15.22 -11.82
N GLY A 14 -6.33 -14.56 -12.52
CA GLY A 14 -7.62 -15.13 -12.93
C GLY A 14 -8.80 -14.70 -12.06
N PHE A 15 -8.59 -13.81 -11.10
CA PHE A 15 -9.66 -13.19 -10.32
C PHE A 15 -10.80 -12.66 -11.22
N ILE A 16 -10.46 -12.03 -12.34
CA ILE A 16 -11.42 -11.45 -13.30
C ILE A 16 -12.30 -12.54 -13.94
N LYS A 17 -11.73 -13.69 -14.30
CA LYS A 17 -12.45 -14.78 -14.99
C LYS A 17 -13.60 -15.36 -14.18
N ASN A 18 -13.48 -15.36 -12.87
CA ASN A 18 -14.46 -15.96 -11.96
C ASN A 18 -15.42 -14.93 -11.34
N ASN A 19 -15.33 -13.67 -11.76
CA ASN A 19 -16.17 -12.60 -11.23
C ASN A 19 -16.90 -11.88 -12.37
N PRO A 20 -18.21 -12.13 -12.53
CA PRO A 20 -19.00 -11.51 -13.61
C PRO A 20 -18.95 -9.97 -13.63
N GLU A 21 -18.83 -9.35 -12.45
CA GLU A 21 -18.74 -7.89 -12.32
C GLU A 21 -17.50 -7.31 -13.01
N TRP A 22 -16.40 -8.09 -13.08
CA TRP A 22 -15.12 -7.64 -13.62
C TRP A 22 -14.75 -8.23 -14.98
N GLN A 23 -15.60 -9.11 -15.55
CA GLN A 23 -15.34 -9.76 -16.83
C GLN A 23 -15.14 -8.78 -17.99
N PHE A 24 -15.73 -7.58 -17.93
CA PHE A 24 -15.54 -6.54 -18.94
C PHE A 24 -14.09 -6.10 -19.10
N LEU A 25 -13.23 -6.37 -18.11
CA LEU A 25 -11.80 -6.06 -18.16
C LEU A 25 -10.99 -7.11 -18.95
N GLU A 26 -11.52 -8.33 -19.12
CA GLU A 26 -10.77 -9.43 -19.75
C GLU A 26 -10.29 -9.09 -21.18
N PRO A 27 -11.08 -8.45 -22.07
CA PRO A 27 -10.62 -8.05 -23.39
C PRO A 27 -9.57 -6.94 -23.38
N LEU A 28 -9.39 -6.25 -22.24
CA LEU A 28 -8.41 -5.19 -22.09
C LEU A 28 -7.04 -5.72 -21.68
N LEU A 29 -6.97 -6.96 -21.17
CA LEU A 29 -5.73 -7.56 -20.69
C LEU A 29 -4.76 -7.79 -21.87
N LEU A 30 -3.52 -7.37 -21.67
CA LEU A 30 -2.44 -7.74 -22.58
C LEU A 30 -2.05 -9.21 -22.37
N GLN A 31 -1.95 -9.94 -23.46
CA GLN A 31 -1.54 -11.35 -23.45
C GLN A 31 -0.01 -11.51 -23.35
N SER A 32 0.73 -10.43 -23.55
CA SER A 32 2.19 -10.39 -23.51
C SER A 32 2.64 -9.08 -22.87
N PRO A 33 3.76 -9.06 -22.12
CA PRO A 33 4.35 -7.83 -21.60
C PRO A 33 4.96 -6.95 -22.71
N GLN A 34 5.08 -7.46 -23.93
CA GLN A 34 5.57 -6.68 -25.06
C GLN A 34 4.50 -5.71 -25.55
N LEU A 35 4.84 -4.44 -25.56
CA LEU A 35 3.97 -3.40 -26.11
C LEU A 35 4.20 -3.29 -27.62
N PRO A 36 3.13 -3.22 -28.44
CA PRO A 36 3.26 -3.10 -29.90
C PRO A 36 3.82 -1.74 -30.32
N SER A 37 3.68 -0.73 -29.47
CA SER A 37 4.24 0.62 -29.67
C SER A 37 4.32 1.34 -28.33
N GLN A 38 5.06 2.45 -28.28
CA GLN A 38 5.08 3.31 -27.10
C GLN A 38 3.69 3.91 -26.87
N PRO A 39 3.09 3.72 -25.68
CA PRO A 39 1.78 4.29 -25.37
C PRO A 39 1.86 5.82 -25.20
N GLU A 40 0.79 6.52 -25.55
CA GLU A 40 0.67 7.96 -25.27
C GLU A 40 0.71 8.22 -23.76
N ILE A 41 -0.06 7.44 -23.01
CA ILE A 41 -0.12 7.50 -21.54
C ILE A 41 0.21 6.13 -20.97
N TRP A 42 1.11 6.12 -20.00
CA TRP A 42 1.41 4.97 -19.16
C TRP A 42 1.03 5.29 -17.72
N ALA A 43 0.08 4.58 -17.16
CA ALA A 43 -0.28 4.68 -15.74
C ALA A 43 0.16 3.40 -15.01
N GLN A 44 0.92 3.54 -13.94
CA GLN A 44 1.44 2.42 -13.17
C GLN A 44 1.05 2.57 -11.70
N ILE A 45 0.43 1.54 -11.14
CA ILE A 45 0.00 1.48 -9.73
C ILE A 45 0.95 0.54 -9.02
N THR A 46 1.88 1.07 -8.23
CA THR A 46 2.87 0.29 -7.48
C THR A 46 3.62 1.17 -6.49
N VAL A 47 4.64 0.60 -5.81
CA VAL A 47 5.60 1.36 -5.01
C VAL A 47 6.55 2.16 -5.90
N PRO A 48 6.95 3.38 -5.51
CA PRO A 48 7.65 4.30 -6.40
C PRO A 48 8.98 3.80 -6.98
N ASN A 49 9.73 2.97 -6.26
CA ASN A 49 10.97 2.40 -6.78
C ASN A 49 10.78 1.50 -8.01
N GLU A 50 9.56 0.98 -8.22
CA GLU A 50 9.20 0.14 -9.38
C GLU A 50 8.67 0.95 -10.57
N PHE A 51 8.44 2.24 -10.43
CA PHE A 51 7.96 3.08 -11.53
C PHE A 51 8.91 3.06 -12.72
N GLN A 52 8.35 2.96 -13.93
CA GLN A 52 9.09 2.89 -15.16
C GLN A 52 8.56 3.93 -16.17
N LYS A 53 9.46 4.63 -16.82
CA LYS A 53 9.14 5.57 -17.89
C LYS A 53 8.93 4.81 -19.20
N VAL A 54 7.69 4.50 -19.54
CA VAL A 54 7.31 3.68 -20.69
C VAL A 54 6.55 4.48 -21.73
N GLY A 55 5.61 5.31 -21.29
CA GLY A 55 4.78 6.14 -22.16
C GLY A 55 5.45 7.44 -22.59
N LYS A 56 4.77 8.18 -23.46
CA LYS A 56 5.13 9.57 -23.73
C LYS A 56 4.80 10.45 -22.50
N TYR A 57 3.71 10.15 -21.80
CA TYR A 57 3.33 10.73 -20.51
C TYR A 57 3.13 9.61 -19.49
N ASN A 58 3.74 9.73 -18.30
CA ASN A 58 3.81 8.66 -17.32
C ASN A 58 3.20 9.10 -16.00
N ILE A 59 2.23 8.35 -15.51
CA ILE A 59 1.51 8.60 -14.27
C ILE A 59 1.86 7.50 -13.27
N GLY A 60 2.45 7.87 -12.14
CA GLY A 60 2.69 6.97 -11.02
C GLY A 60 1.57 7.09 -9.98
N ILE A 61 0.97 5.98 -9.60
CA ILE A 61 -0.08 5.93 -8.58
C ILE A 61 0.43 5.10 -7.41
N THR A 62 0.45 5.67 -6.21
CA THR A 62 0.99 4.99 -5.04
C THR A 62 0.24 5.32 -3.76
N ALA A 63 0.06 4.32 -2.90
CA ALA A 63 -0.45 4.52 -1.54
C ALA A 63 0.55 5.29 -0.65
N GLY A 64 1.84 5.27 -1.00
CA GLY A 64 2.87 5.92 -0.22
C GLY A 64 3.29 5.12 1.00
N ILE A 65 3.72 5.82 2.03
CA ILE A 65 4.25 5.23 3.26
C ILE A 65 3.70 5.98 4.48
N GLU A 66 3.51 5.27 5.58
CA GLU A 66 2.94 5.81 6.81
C GLU A 66 3.96 6.57 7.67
N THR A 67 5.26 6.42 7.38
CA THR A 67 6.36 7.10 8.08
C THR A 67 6.52 8.55 7.60
N THR A 68 7.37 9.31 8.28
CA THR A 68 7.63 10.73 7.97
C THR A 68 8.77 10.94 6.97
N ILE A 69 9.40 9.84 6.51
CA ILE A 69 10.45 9.85 5.49
C ILE A 69 10.26 8.65 4.55
N ALA A 70 10.36 8.89 3.25
CA ALA A 70 10.36 7.85 2.23
C ALA A 70 11.80 7.39 1.92
N PRO A 71 12.02 6.13 1.49
CA PRO A 71 13.32 5.68 1.01
C PRO A 71 13.84 6.49 -0.17
N ALA A 72 15.15 6.64 -0.31
CA ALA A 72 15.77 7.38 -1.40
C ALA A 72 15.37 6.85 -2.78
N GLU A 73 15.27 5.53 -2.92
CA GLU A 73 14.86 4.84 -4.15
C GLU A 73 13.40 5.19 -4.55
N TRP A 74 12.55 5.50 -3.58
CA TRP A 74 11.18 5.95 -3.86
C TRP A 74 11.18 7.37 -4.42
N VAL A 75 11.98 8.25 -3.84
CA VAL A 75 12.14 9.63 -4.32
C VAL A 75 12.72 9.64 -5.75
N GLU A 76 13.75 8.82 -6.03
CA GLU A 76 14.27 8.63 -7.37
C GLU A 76 13.21 8.04 -8.33
N GLY A 77 12.39 7.11 -7.84
CA GLY A 77 11.29 6.53 -8.59
C GLY A 77 10.25 7.55 -9.03
N CYS A 78 9.87 8.45 -8.14
CA CYS A 78 8.95 9.54 -8.47
C CYS A 78 9.50 10.42 -9.61
N GLY A 79 10.80 10.64 -9.68
CA GLY A 79 11.45 11.40 -10.76
C GLY A 79 11.34 10.78 -12.15
N ARG A 80 10.89 9.53 -12.26
CA ARG A 80 10.64 8.86 -13.56
C ARG A 80 9.26 9.15 -14.13
N MET A 81 8.35 9.74 -13.33
CA MET A 81 6.98 10.01 -13.70
C MET A 81 6.76 11.50 -13.97
N ASP A 82 5.85 11.78 -14.89
CA ASP A 82 5.45 13.13 -15.23
C ASP A 82 4.39 13.65 -14.24
N LEU A 83 3.61 12.73 -13.63
CA LEU A 83 2.63 13.02 -12.57
C LEU A 83 2.63 11.90 -11.54
N ILE A 84 2.59 12.28 -10.26
CA ILE A 84 2.36 11.33 -9.14
C ILE A 84 0.98 11.57 -8.53
N LEU A 85 0.20 10.50 -8.44
CA LEU A 85 -1.05 10.47 -7.71
C LEU A 85 -0.84 9.72 -6.39
N GLY A 86 -0.92 10.44 -5.28
CA GLY A 86 -0.80 9.87 -3.93
C GLY A 86 -2.16 9.69 -3.28
N SER A 87 -2.33 8.64 -2.47
CA SER A 87 -3.59 8.37 -1.76
C SER A 87 -3.95 9.41 -0.70
N SER A 88 -3.01 10.24 -0.29
CA SER A 88 -3.22 11.27 0.72
C SER A 88 -2.26 12.45 0.57
N LYS A 89 -2.62 13.57 1.19
CA LYS A 89 -1.71 14.71 1.32
C LYS A 89 -0.41 14.32 2.04
N HIS A 90 -0.52 13.49 3.09
CA HIS A 90 0.66 12.97 3.80
C HIS A 90 1.63 12.25 2.86
N THR A 91 1.14 11.38 1.98
CA THR A 91 1.97 10.68 0.98
C THR A 91 2.76 11.67 0.13
N ILE A 92 2.11 12.68 -0.42
CA ILE A 92 2.77 13.69 -1.26
C ILE A 92 3.78 14.51 -0.46
N ASP A 93 3.40 14.97 0.75
CA ASP A 93 4.27 15.77 1.61
C ASP A 93 5.53 14.98 2.01
N VAL A 94 5.40 13.70 2.35
CA VAL A 94 6.54 12.83 2.69
C VAL A 94 7.47 12.63 1.49
N LEU A 95 6.95 12.35 0.29
CA LEU A 95 7.77 12.19 -0.91
C LEU A 95 8.55 13.47 -1.26
N LYS A 96 7.92 14.66 -1.14
CA LYS A 96 8.55 15.95 -1.42
C LYS A 96 9.53 16.40 -0.34
N SER A 97 9.28 16.07 0.92
CA SER A 97 10.15 16.44 2.04
C SER A 97 11.35 15.53 2.20
N SER A 98 11.31 14.31 1.67
CA SER A 98 12.41 13.35 1.75
C SER A 98 13.53 13.74 0.81
N LYS A 99 14.67 14.18 1.39
CA LYS A 99 15.85 14.65 0.65
C LYS A 99 17.09 13.92 1.17
N PHE A 100 17.96 13.49 0.26
CA PHE A 100 19.14 12.72 0.58
C PHE A 100 20.35 13.26 -0.19
N GLU A 101 21.53 13.13 0.41
CA GLU A 101 22.78 13.35 -0.29
C GLU A 101 23.19 12.06 -1.02
N LYS A 102 23.39 12.15 -2.31
CA LYS A 102 23.92 11.03 -3.10
C LYS A 102 25.43 10.99 -3.03
N ARG A 103 25.97 9.85 -2.63
CA ARG A 103 27.42 9.66 -2.51
C ARG A 103 27.92 8.61 -3.48
N ASP A 104 29.11 8.83 -4.02
CA ASP A 104 29.83 7.84 -4.81
C ASP A 104 30.18 6.63 -3.93
N LYS A 105 29.89 5.44 -4.44
CA LYS A 105 30.06 4.18 -3.66
C LYS A 105 31.54 3.82 -3.38
N GLN A 106 32.47 4.31 -4.19
CA GLN A 106 33.90 3.97 -4.06
C GLN A 106 34.64 5.02 -3.23
N THR A 107 34.37 6.29 -3.48
CA THR A 107 35.10 7.41 -2.88
C THR A 107 34.39 8.01 -1.68
N ASN A 108 33.12 7.66 -1.43
CA ASN A 108 32.22 8.24 -0.44
C ASN A 108 32.08 9.78 -0.56
N GLN A 109 32.47 10.35 -1.70
CA GLN A 109 32.32 11.78 -1.96
C GLN A 109 30.88 12.11 -2.38
N PRO A 110 30.33 13.27 -1.96
CA PRO A 110 29.04 13.71 -2.42
C PRO A 110 29.06 13.97 -3.94
N ILE A 111 28.10 13.38 -4.65
CA ILE A 111 27.95 13.50 -6.13
C ILE A 111 26.64 14.13 -6.54
N GLY A 112 25.82 14.56 -5.58
CA GLY A 112 24.54 15.21 -5.86
C GLY A 112 23.53 15.03 -4.75
N ASN A 113 22.29 15.42 -5.03
CA ASN A 113 21.16 15.26 -4.12
C ASN A 113 20.06 14.42 -4.76
N ILE A 114 19.35 13.65 -3.94
CA ILE A 114 18.13 12.94 -4.29
C ILE A 114 16.99 13.74 -3.67
N ALA A 115 16.19 14.35 -4.51
CA ALA A 115 14.99 15.10 -4.12
C ALA A 115 13.99 15.03 -5.29
N TRP A 116 12.71 15.17 -4.97
CA TRP A 116 11.66 15.21 -5.96
C TRP A 116 10.69 16.36 -5.66
N GLU A 117 10.45 17.19 -6.67
CA GLU A 117 9.53 18.32 -6.62
C GLU A 117 8.61 18.35 -7.86
N GLY A 118 8.39 17.16 -8.47
CA GLY A 118 7.57 17.02 -9.65
C GLY A 118 6.07 17.26 -9.41
N GLU A 119 5.31 17.20 -10.49
CA GLU A 119 3.87 17.35 -10.44
C GLU A 119 3.20 16.24 -9.65
N SER A 120 2.22 16.60 -8.85
CA SER A 120 1.53 15.67 -7.97
C SER A 120 0.14 16.15 -7.61
N GLU A 121 -0.77 15.17 -7.45
CA GLU A 121 -2.12 15.39 -6.99
C GLU A 121 -2.52 14.36 -5.94
N VAL A 122 -3.47 14.71 -5.10
CA VAL A 122 -4.04 13.77 -4.12
C VAL A 122 -5.25 13.09 -4.73
N MET A 123 -5.16 11.78 -4.87
CA MET A 123 -6.27 10.93 -5.31
C MET A 123 -6.65 10.01 -4.15
N PHE A 124 -7.65 10.40 -3.38
CA PHE A 124 -8.12 9.60 -2.25
C PHE A 124 -8.65 8.25 -2.70
N GLU A 125 -8.36 7.24 -1.92
CA GLU A 125 -8.93 5.91 -2.09
C GLU A 125 -10.43 5.93 -1.75
N GLY A 126 -11.24 5.35 -2.63
CA GLY A 126 -12.67 5.22 -2.43
C GLY A 126 -13.03 3.95 -1.68
N ALA A 127 -14.22 3.94 -1.07
CA ALA A 127 -14.83 2.74 -0.53
C ALA A 127 -16.21 2.50 -1.17
N ASN A 128 -16.53 1.24 -1.44
CA ASN A 128 -17.85 0.89 -1.93
C ASN A 128 -18.86 0.91 -0.76
N THR A 129 -19.62 2.00 -0.65
CA THR A 129 -20.58 2.22 0.43
C THR A 129 -21.82 1.32 0.32
N ASP A 130 -22.05 0.67 -0.81
CA ASP A 130 -23.10 -0.35 -0.95
C ASP A 130 -22.72 -1.64 -0.23
N ILE A 131 -21.42 -1.93 -0.12
CA ILE A 131 -20.88 -3.08 0.59
C ILE A 131 -20.52 -2.69 2.04
N TYR A 132 -19.76 -1.61 2.21
CA TYR A 132 -19.27 -1.15 3.53
C TYR A 132 -20.27 -0.19 4.17
N LYS A 133 -21.29 -0.76 4.80
CA LYS A 133 -22.36 -0.03 5.50
C LYS A 133 -22.75 -0.76 6.78
N PRO A 134 -23.35 -0.06 7.75
CA PRO A 134 -23.89 -0.71 8.94
C PRO A 134 -24.93 -1.77 8.55
N VAL A 135 -24.69 -2.99 8.95
CA VAL A 135 -25.59 -4.13 8.73
C VAL A 135 -25.83 -4.86 10.05
N LYS A 136 -26.96 -5.58 10.16
CA LYS A 136 -27.16 -6.49 11.27
C LYS A 136 -26.10 -7.58 11.20
N SER A 137 -25.28 -7.69 12.25
CA SER A 137 -24.24 -8.73 12.31
C SER A 137 -24.88 -10.11 12.25
N THR A 138 -24.35 -10.97 11.40
CA THR A 138 -24.65 -12.41 11.36
C THR A 138 -23.53 -13.23 12.00
N PHE A 139 -22.45 -12.56 12.43
CA PHE A 139 -21.32 -13.23 13.06
C PHE A 139 -21.64 -13.54 14.53
N ASP A 140 -21.51 -14.80 14.89
CA ASP A 140 -21.77 -15.25 16.26
C ASP A 140 -20.57 -14.95 17.17
N LEU A 141 -20.75 -14.04 18.11
CA LEU A 141 -19.82 -13.70 19.18
C LEU A 141 -20.25 -14.22 20.55
N SER A 142 -21.19 -15.17 20.63
CA SER A 142 -21.69 -15.70 21.89
C SER A 142 -20.60 -16.30 22.79
N ASN A 143 -19.50 -16.73 22.24
CA ASN A 143 -18.31 -17.20 22.96
C ASN A 143 -17.50 -16.09 23.64
N VAL A 144 -17.69 -14.82 23.24
CA VAL A 144 -17.03 -13.67 23.84
C VAL A 144 -17.91 -13.17 24.97
N LYS A 145 -17.55 -13.49 26.23
CA LYS A 145 -18.32 -13.19 27.42
C LYS A 145 -18.09 -11.80 27.99
N GLU A 146 -17.02 -11.16 27.53
CA GLU A 146 -16.62 -9.83 27.96
C GLU A 146 -17.61 -8.78 27.45
N SER A 147 -17.93 -7.79 28.27
CA SER A 147 -18.83 -6.70 27.89
C SER A 147 -18.25 -5.70 26.91
N PHE A 148 -16.95 -5.76 26.70
CA PHE A 148 -16.21 -4.92 25.75
C PHE A 148 -15.11 -5.71 25.07
N ALA A 149 -14.90 -5.47 23.78
CA ALA A 149 -13.85 -6.10 23.01
C ALA A 149 -13.10 -5.07 22.17
N TYR A 150 -11.78 -5.23 22.10
CA TYR A 150 -10.94 -4.61 21.09
C TYR A 150 -10.92 -5.52 19.85
N LEU A 151 -11.02 -4.92 18.66
CA LEU A 151 -10.91 -5.63 17.39
C LEU A 151 -9.66 -5.16 16.66
N PHE A 152 -8.81 -6.10 16.30
CA PHE A 152 -7.74 -5.91 15.32
C PHE A 152 -8.12 -6.61 14.01
N VAL A 153 -7.97 -5.90 12.88
CA VAL A 153 -8.13 -6.46 11.53
C VAL A 153 -6.86 -6.18 10.74
N GLY A 154 -6.18 -7.20 10.28
CA GLY A 154 -4.95 -7.03 9.51
C GLY A 154 -4.13 -8.31 9.40
N HIS A 155 -3.08 -8.26 8.58
CA HIS A 155 -2.14 -9.37 8.49
C HIS A 155 -1.23 -9.42 9.72
N TRP A 156 -1.12 -10.59 10.32
CA TRP A 156 -0.06 -10.90 11.26
C TRP A 156 1.12 -11.51 10.48
N ILE A 157 2.05 -10.64 10.11
CA ILE A 157 3.21 -11.01 9.28
C ILE A 157 4.26 -11.66 10.19
N GLN A 158 5.02 -12.59 9.64
CA GLN A 158 6.13 -13.25 10.35
C GLN A 158 7.16 -12.22 10.85
N GLY A 159 7.64 -12.41 12.04
CA GLY A 159 8.63 -11.59 12.74
C GLY A 159 8.55 -11.80 14.24
N ASP A 160 9.61 -11.44 14.98
CA ASP A 160 9.61 -11.42 16.43
C ASP A 160 8.75 -10.27 16.98
N ILE A 161 8.52 -10.28 18.30
CA ILE A 161 7.70 -9.24 18.95
C ILE A 161 8.35 -7.86 18.73
N GLY A 162 7.62 -6.99 18.02
CA GLY A 162 8.07 -5.64 17.67
C GLY A 162 8.80 -5.54 16.33
N GLU A 163 9.01 -6.65 15.62
CA GLU A 163 9.65 -6.68 14.30
C GLU A 163 8.65 -6.88 13.15
N ASP A 164 7.45 -7.42 13.43
CA ASP A 164 6.41 -7.47 12.42
C ASP A 164 5.87 -6.07 12.09
N ARG A 165 5.67 -5.78 10.81
CA ARG A 165 5.29 -4.44 10.30
C ARG A 165 4.03 -3.85 10.95
N LYS A 166 3.10 -4.69 11.41
CA LYS A 166 1.86 -4.27 12.05
C LYS A 166 1.94 -4.29 13.57
N ASN A 167 3.09 -4.68 14.14
CA ASN A 167 3.31 -4.77 15.58
C ASN A 167 2.25 -5.61 16.33
N VAL A 168 1.71 -6.65 15.69
CA VAL A 168 0.64 -7.46 16.28
C VAL A 168 1.10 -8.15 17.55
N GLY A 169 2.30 -8.72 17.54
CA GLY A 169 2.91 -9.34 18.72
C GLY A 169 3.07 -8.36 19.87
N LEU A 170 3.56 -7.14 19.60
CA LEU A 170 3.71 -6.09 20.60
C LEU A 170 2.35 -5.62 21.13
N MET A 171 1.35 -5.48 20.27
CA MET A 171 -0.03 -5.12 20.65
C MET A 171 -0.62 -6.17 21.59
N ILE A 172 -0.46 -7.46 21.29
CA ILE A 172 -0.94 -8.56 22.16
C ILE A 172 -0.24 -8.49 23.51
N LYS A 173 1.07 -8.33 23.53
CA LYS A 173 1.84 -8.17 24.77
C LYS A 173 1.34 -6.99 25.61
N ALA A 174 1.22 -5.81 25.00
CA ALA A 174 0.71 -4.62 25.66
C ALA A 174 -0.71 -4.81 26.21
N PHE A 175 -1.58 -5.49 25.46
CA PHE A 175 -2.93 -5.83 25.91
C PHE A 175 -2.89 -6.70 27.18
N PHE A 176 -2.13 -7.78 27.19
CA PHE A 176 -2.02 -8.66 28.35
C PHE A 176 -1.42 -7.94 29.55
N GLU A 177 -0.33 -7.18 29.35
CA GLU A 177 0.31 -6.42 30.44
C GLU A 177 -0.66 -5.39 31.05
N THR A 178 -1.46 -4.73 30.22
CA THR A 178 -2.40 -3.71 30.67
C THR A 178 -3.55 -4.32 31.49
N PHE A 179 -4.07 -5.48 31.09
CA PHE A 179 -5.30 -6.03 31.66
C PHE A 179 -5.12 -7.24 32.56
N LYS A 180 -3.94 -7.84 32.68
CA LYS A 180 -3.70 -9.07 33.47
C LYS A 180 -4.19 -9.00 34.90
N ASN A 181 -4.08 -7.82 35.54
CA ASN A 181 -4.42 -7.62 36.96
C ASN A 181 -5.70 -6.79 37.16
N LYS A 182 -6.52 -6.59 36.12
CA LYS A 182 -7.79 -5.85 36.22
C LYS A 182 -8.93 -6.81 36.57
N SER A 183 -9.84 -6.35 37.40
CA SER A 183 -11.07 -7.10 37.75
C SER A 183 -12.01 -7.24 36.57
N LYS A 184 -12.12 -6.18 35.74
CA LYS A 184 -12.85 -6.19 34.45
C LYS A 184 -11.84 -6.24 33.33
N LYS A 185 -11.88 -7.32 32.57
CA LYS A 185 -10.99 -7.51 31.41
C LYS A 185 -11.80 -7.41 30.12
N PRO A 186 -11.32 -6.68 29.12
CA PRO A 186 -11.91 -6.74 27.78
C PRO A 186 -11.48 -8.01 27.06
N ALA A 187 -12.20 -8.37 26.00
CA ALA A 187 -11.71 -9.33 25.02
C ALA A 187 -10.77 -8.66 24.00
N LEU A 188 -9.88 -9.43 23.39
CA LEU A 188 -9.12 -9.06 22.21
C LEU A 188 -9.49 -10.01 21.08
N ILE A 189 -10.10 -9.48 20.03
CA ILE A 189 -10.50 -10.23 18.85
C ILE A 189 -9.50 -9.93 17.73
N LEU A 190 -8.89 -10.98 17.18
CA LEU A 190 -7.93 -10.86 16.07
C LEU A 190 -8.56 -11.45 14.81
N LYS A 191 -8.65 -10.64 13.76
CA LYS A 191 -9.00 -11.05 12.41
C LYS A 191 -7.75 -10.91 11.54
N THR A 192 -7.04 -12.01 11.33
CA THR A 192 -5.77 -12.08 10.57
C THR A 192 -5.92 -12.90 9.30
#